data_a82d476a9bb6ee300bed72bd7e0d0ca8
#
_entry.id   a82d476a9bb6ee300bed72bd7e0d0ca8
#
_cell.length_a   1.000
_cell.length_b   1.000
_cell.length_c   1.000
_cell.angle_alpha   90.00
_cell.angle_beta   90.00
_cell.angle_gamma   90.00
#
_symmetry.space_group_name_H-M   'P 1'
#
loop_
_entity.id
_entity.type
_entity.pdbx_description
1 polymer ?
#
loop_
_entity_poly.entity_id
_entity_poly.type
_entity_poly.pdbx_seq_one_letter_code
_entity_poly.pdbx_strand_id
1 'polypeptide(L)'
;IFVEELSEIKDVTRPVIFSAHGVPKKVPEEAKLKNLSYVDATCPLVSKVHRESEQLHKNGYEIFLIGHKNHPEVIGTMGQLPKGSIKLIEAKSEVEKLQADNFKKPLAYITQTTLSIDDTAEIINALKNKFPKIKGPIKEDICYATTNRQSAVKEIASKCDLFFVVGSRNSSNSVRLVEVAKKAGCENSQLMHFEKEIPIK
;
A
#
# COMPACT_ATOMS: atom_id res chain seq x y z
N ILE A 1 10.03 -20.16 -7.21
CA ILE A 1 8.62 -20.41 -7.55
C ILE A 1 7.79 -19.45 -6.72
N PHE A 2 6.83 -18.78 -7.36
CA PHE A 2 5.85 -17.93 -6.70
C PHE A 2 4.55 -18.70 -6.59
N VAL A 3 3.87 -18.57 -5.47
CA VAL A 3 2.56 -19.14 -5.18
C VAL A 3 1.69 -18.06 -4.56
N GLU A 4 0.39 -18.11 -4.78
CA GLU A 4 -0.56 -17.19 -4.17
C GLU A 4 -1.06 -17.72 -2.82
N GLU A 5 -1.20 -19.05 -2.70
CA GLU A 5 -1.71 -19.70 -1.50
C GLU A 5 -0.75 -20.83 -1.03
N LEU A 6 -0.64 -21.03 0.28
CA LEU A 6 0.20 -22.09 0.85
C LEU A 6 -0.25 -23.51 0.44
N SER A 7 -1.49 -23.67 0.02
CA SER A 7 -2.03 -24.95 -0.49
C SER A 7 -1.41 -25.39 -1.82
N GLU A 8 -0.82 -24.48 -2.57
CA GLU A 8 -0.15 -24.75 -3.85
C GLU A 8 1.26 -25.35 -3.67
N ILE A 9 1.79 -25.30 -2.44
CA ILE A 9 3.14 -25.80 -2.13
C ILE A 9 3.11 -27.33 -2.07
N LYS A 10 3.79 -27.97 -3.03
CA LYS A 10 3.92 -29.42 -3.09
C LYS A 10 5.14 -29.94 -2.32
N ASP A 11 6.23 -29.19 -2.33
CA ASP A 11 7.50 -29.54 -1.69
C ASP A 11 7.63 -28.79 -0.36
N VAL A 12 7.24 -29.44 0.71
CA VAL A 12 7.26 -28.87 2.07
C VAL A 12 8.66 -28.86 2.70
N THR A 13 9.67 -29.41 2.03
CA THR A 13 11.05 -29.42 2.52
C THR A 13 11.76 -28.09 2.29
N ARG A 14 11.23 -27.25 1.40
CA ARG A 14 11.78 -25.94 1.09
C ARG A 14 11.18 -24.86 1.96
N PRO A 15 11.98 -23.87 2.39
CA PRO A 15 11.43 -22.74 3.14
C PRO A 15 10.55 -21.86 2.26
N VAL A 16 9.48 -21.37 2.84
CA VAL A 16 8.60 -20.36 2.26
C VAL A 16 9.08 -18.97 2.67
N ILE A 17 9.05 -18.02 1.76
CA ILE A 17 9.39 -16.63 2.04
C ILE A 17 8.12 -15.79 1.89
N PHE A 18 7.67 -15.17 2.99
CA PHE A 18 6.61 -14.16 2.92
C PHE A 18 7.19 -12.88 2.35
N SER A 19 6.49 -12.31 1.38
CA SER A 19 6.98 -11.13 0.65
C SER A 19 7.07 -9.88 1.52
N ALA A 20 7.80 -8.88 1.02
CA ALA A 20 7.95 -7.59 1.70
C ALA A 20 6.61 -6.84 1.91
N HIS A 21 5.56 -7.18 1.17
CA HIS A 21 4.23 -6.61 1.33
C HIS A 21 3.51 -7.03 2.63
N GLY A 22 4.04 -8.05 3.32
CA GLY A 22 3.37 -8.67 4.45
C GLY A 22 2.22 -9.60 4.02
N VAL A 23 1.77 -10.41 4.97
CA VAL A 23 0.69 -11.38 4.75
C VAL A 23 -0.36 -11.26 5.85
N PRO A 24 -1.62 -11.67 5.60
CA PRO A 24 -2.64 -11.80 6.64
C PRO A 24 -2.17 -12.68 7.80
N LYS A 25 -2.61 -12.39 9.01
CA LYS A 25 -2.24 -13.12 10.24
C LYS A 25 -2.49 -14.62 10.18
N LYS A 26 -3.51 -15.04 9.43
CA LYS A 26 -3.84 -16.44 9.20
C LYS A 26 -2.75 -17.23 8.44
N VAL A 27 -1.93 -16.56 7.61
CA VAL A 27 -0.95 -17.24 6.75
C VAL A 27 0.19 -17.85 7.55
N PRO A 28 0.88 -17.18 8.48
CA PRO A 28 1.86 -17.82 9.34
C PRO A 28 1.25 -18.87 10.27
N GLU A 29 -0.03 -18.72 10.67
CA GLU A 29 -0.76 -19.74 11.44
C GLU A 29 -0.95 -21.02 10.61
N GLU A 30 -1.39 -20.87 9.35
CA GLU A 30 -1.54 -21.98 8.41
C GLU A 30 -0.20 -22.66 8.10
N ALA A 31 0.87 -21.86 7.89
CA ALA A 31 2.21 -22.41 7.67
C ALA A 31 2.68 -23.30 8.82
N LYS A 32 2.41 -22.89 10.07
CA LYS A 32 2.71 -23.71 11.27
C LYS A 32 1.90 -24.99 11.30
N LEU A 33 0.60 -24.92 11.00
CA LEU A 33 -0.27 -26.12 10.96
C LEU A 33 0.19 -27.12 9.89
N LYS A 34 0.74 -26.66 8.80
CA LYS A 34 1.29 -27.48 7.70
C LYS A 34 2.75 -27.89 7.93
N ASN A 35 3.36 -27.56 9.07
CA ASN A 35 4.78 -27.79 9.36
C ASN A 35 5.72 -27.20 8.30
N LEU A 36 5.34 -26.11 7.66
CA LEU A 36 6.18 -25.38 6.69
C LEU A 36 7.20 -24.54 7.44
N SER A 37 8.48 -24.67 7.06
CA SER A 37 9.50 -23.70 7.45
C SER A 37 9.27 -22.40 6.66
N TYR A 38 9.28 -21.23 7.31
CA TYR A 38 9.13 -19.97 6.63
C TYR A 38 10.05 -18.88 7.16
N VAL A 39 10.37 -17.94 6.27
CA VAL A 39 11.07 -16.68 6.59
C VAL A 39 10.10 -15.53 6.33
N ASP A 40 9.86 -14.71 7.34
CA ASP A 40 9.07 -13.50 7.18
C ASP A 40 9.99 -12.36 6.71
N ALA A 41 9.89 -12.00 5.43
CA ALA A 41 10.62 -10.91 4.81
C ALA A 41 9.78 -9.62 4.72
N THR A 42 8.72 -9.49 5.51
CA THR A 42 7.89 -8.29 5.56
C THR A 42 8.73 -7.03 5.82
N CYS A 43 8.55 -6.01 4.99
CA CYS A 43 9.23 -4.73 5.16
C CYS A 43 8.97 -4.16 6.57
N PRO A 44 10.00 -3.67 7.30
CA PRO A 44 9.83 -3.11 8.64
C PRO A 44 8.77 -2.01 8.71
N LEU A 45 8.59 -1.22 7.65
CA LEU A 45 7.57 -0.17 7.60
C LEU A 45 6.16 -0.77 7.46
N VAL A 46 5.98 -1.82 6.67
CA VAL A 46 4.72 -2.57 6.58
C VAL A 46 4.40 -3.21 7.94
N SER A 47 5.39 -3.83 8.59
CA SER A 47 5.24 -4.37 9.95
C SER A 47 4.86 -3.29 10.97
N LYS A 48 5.32 -2.04 10.77
CA LYS A 48 4.91 -0.88 11.60
C LYS A 48 3.42 -0.61 11.40
N VAL A 49 2.92 -0.56 10.16
CA VAL A 49 1.50 -0.33 9.84
C VAL A 49 0.63 -1.45 10.41
N HIS A 50 1.06 -2.71 10.30
CA HIS A 50 0.36 -3.85 10.90
C HIS A 50 0.21 -3.69 12.42
N ARG A 51 1.30 -3.42 13.15
CA ARG A 51 1.26 -3.21 14.60
C ARG A 51 0.43 -2.00 15.00
N GLU A 52 0.48 -0.93 14.23
CA GLU A 52 -0.31 0.27 14.48
C GLU A 52 -1.81 -0.01 14.30
N SER A 53 -2.20 -0.76 13.27
CA SER A 53 -3.58 -1.18 13.07
C SER A 53 -4.10 -2.03 14.25
N GLU A 54 -3.29 -2.99 14.72
CA GLU A 54 -3.64 -3.82 15.88
C GLU A 54 -3.81 -2.97 17.16
N GLN A 55 -2.90 -2.01 17.37
CA GLN A 55 -2.95 -1.12 18.54
C GLN A 55 -4.17 -0.20 18.51
N LEU A 56 -4.48 0.37 17.35
CA LEU A 56 -5.67 1.19 17.15
C LEU A 56 -6.95 0.39 17.42
N HIS A 57 -7.04 -0.82 16.87
CA HIS A 57 -8.17 -1.70 17.09
C HIS A 57 -8.34 -2.07 18.58
N LYS A 58 -7.23 -2.43 19.25
CA LYS A 58 -7.23 -2.72 20.70
C LYS A 58 -7.72 -1.54 21.54
N ASN A 59 -7.42 -0.32 21.09
CA ASN A 59 -7.87 0.92 21.72
C ASN A 59 -9.30 1.34 21.33
N GLY A 60 -10.02 0.50 20.58
CA GLY A 60 -11.42 0.71 20.24
C GLY A 60 -11.67 1.66 19.06
N TYR A 61 -10.68 1.98 18.26
CA TYR A 61 -10.85 2.81 17.06
C TYR A 61 -11.50 2.02 15.91
N GLU A 62 -12.32 2.71 15.12
CA GLU A 62 -12.64 2.30 13.77
C GLU A 62 -11.55 2.85 12.83
N ILE A 63 -11.07 2.01 11.90
CA ILE A 63 -9.85 2.29 11.15
C ILE A 63 -10.17 2.43 9.66
N PHE A 64 -9.74 3.54 9.06
CA PHE A 64 -9.66 3.68 7.61
C PHE A 64 -8.25 3.31 7.15
N LEU A 65 -8.15 2.47 6.12
CA LEU A 65 -6.91 2.20 5.39
C LEU A 65 -6.98 2.91 4.04
N ILE A 66 -6.12 3.87 3.82
CA ILE A 66 -5.95 4.50 2.50
C ILE A 66 -5.02 3.59 1.69
N GLY A 67 -5.51 3.07 0.56
CA GLY A 67 -4.74 2.11 -0.24
C GLY A 67 -5.51 1.63 -1.46
N HIS A 68 -4.91 0.75 -2.25
CA HIS A 68 -5.52 0.19 -3.46
C HIS A 68 -6.09 -1.21 -3.19
N LYS A 69 -7.33 -1.40 -3.53
CA LYS A 69 -8.01 -2.70 -3.46
C LYS A 69 -7.19 -3.76 -4.21
N ASN A 70 -7.15 -4.97 -3.65
CA ASN A 70 -6.41 -6.12 -4.17
C ASN A 70 -4.87 -5.98 -4.16
N HIS A 71 -4.30 -4.89 -3.66
CA HIS A 71 -2.87 -4.82 -3.47
C HIS A 71 -2.43 -5.75 -2.32
N PRO A 72 -1.35 -6.55 -2.47
CA PRO A 72 -0.90 -7.50 -1.44
C PRO A 72 -0.70 -6.87 -0.06
N GLU A 73 -0.11 -5.67 0.02
CA GLU A 73 0.09 -4.94 1.27
C GLU A 73 -1.24 -4.58 1.95
N VAL A 74 -2.25 -4.18 1.17
CA VAL A 74 -3.60 -3.86 1.67
C VAL A 74 -4.28 -5.12 2.20
N ILE A 75 -4.19 -6.23 1.45
CA ILE A 75 -4.71 -7.53 1.88
C ILE A 75 -4.02 -7.97 3.18
N GLY A 76 -2.69 -7.86 3.24
CA GLY A 76 -1.89 -8.19 4.43
C GLY A 76 -2.30 -7.38 5.65
N THR A 77 -2.41 -6.06 5.50
CA THR A 77 -2.79 -5.13 6.58
C THR A 77 -4.23 -5.36 7.05
N MET A 78 -5.19 -5.47 6.13
CA MET A 78 -6.58 -5.76 6.50
C MET A 78 -6.73 -7.12 7.18
N GLY A 79 -5.88 -8.08 6.81
CA GLY A 79 -5.86 -9.43 7.38
C GLY A 79 -5.19 -9.54 8.76
N GLN A 80 -4.68 -8.45 9.34
CA GLN A 80 -4.20 -8.43 10.72
C GLN A 80 -5.35 -8.43 11.75
N LEU A 81 -6.52 -7.97 11.34
CA LEU A 81 -7.68 -7.76 12.21
C LEU A 81 -8.89 -8.60 11.75
N PRO A 82 -9.89 -8.80 12.63
CA PRO A 82 -11.13 -9.43 12.24
C PRO A 82 -11.79 -8.70 11.07
N LYS A 83 -12.45 -9.46 10.19
CA LYS A 83 -13.14 -8.91 9.02
C LYS A 83 -14.10 -7.78 9.41
N GLY A 84 -14.00 -6.65 8.71
CA GLY A 84 -14.82 -5.47 8.96
C GLY A 84 -14.23 -4.47 9.95
N SER A 85 -13.09 -4.77 10.61
CA SER A 85 -12.43 -3.84 11.55
C SER A 85 -11.72 -2.68 10.83
N ILE A 86 -11.35 -2.86 9.57
CA ILE A 86 -10.72 -1.85 8.72
C ILE A 86 -11.59 -1.59 7.51
N LYS A 87 -11.83 -0.32 7.20
CA LYS A 87 -12.53 0.13 5.99
C LYS A 87 -11.52 0.71 5.02
N LEU A 88 -11.46 0.16 3.81
CA LEU A 88 -10.60 0.65 2.73
C LEU A 88 -11.18 1.94 2.14
N ILE A 89 -10.30 2.89 1.84
CA ILE A 89 -10.58 4.14 1.12
C ILE A 89 -9.56 4.26 -0.01
N GLU A 90 -10.04 4.30 -1.24
CA GLU A 90 -9.20 4.38 -2.44
C GLU A 90 -9.17 5.79 -3.04
N ALA A 91 -10.22 6.58 -2.82
CA ALA A 91 -10.37 7.90 -3.42
C ALA A 91 -11.08 8.90 -2.50
N LYS A 92 -10.81 10.20 -2.73
CA LYS A 92 -11.49 11.31 -2.03
C LYS A 92 -13.01 11.22 -2.12
N SER A 93 -13.55 10.83 -3.28
CA SER A 93 -14.99 10.69 -3.49
C SER A 93 -15.66 9.65 -2.59
N GLU A 94 -14.91 8.67 -2.09
CA GLU A 94 -15.42 7.70 -1.11
C GLU A 94 -15.57 8.35 0.28
N VAL A 95 -14.62 9.23 0.65
CA VAL A 95 -14.72 10.01 1.90
C VAL A 95 -15.97 10.90 1.89
N GLU A 96 -16.28 11.52 0.76
CA GLU A 96 -17.45 12.38 0.60
C GLU A 96 -18.77 11.63 0.86
N LYS A 97 -18.84 10.35 0.48
CA LYS A 97 -20.01 9.47 0.68
C LYS A 97 -20.16 8.95 2.11
N LEU A 98 -19.13 9.05 2.96
CA LEU A 98 -19.24 8.62 4.34
C LEU A 98 -20.27 9.49 5.10
N GLN A 99 -21.12 8.87 5.88
CA GLN A 99 -22.05 9.57 6.79
C GLN A 99 -21.44 9.57 8.19
N ALA A 100 -21.19 10.75 8.74
CA ALA A 100 -20.52 10.89 10.04
C ALA A 100 -21.27 10.20 11.17
N ASP A 101 -22.59 10.22 11.14
CA ASP A 101 -23.46 9.64 12.17
C ASP A 101 -23.38 8.10 12.25
N ASN A 102 -22.84 7.46 11.21
CA ASN A 102 -22.66 6.01 11.21
C ASN A 102 -21.48 5.54 12.07
N PHE A 103 -20.62 6.46 12.52
CA PHE A 103 -19.43 6.14 13.30
C PHE A 103 -19.64 6.53 14.77
N LYS A 104 -19.71 5.52 15.64
CA LYS A 104 -19.93 5.70 17.09
C LYS A 104 -18.64 5.66 17.90
N LYS A 105 -17.57 5.14 17.32
CA LYS A 105 -16.26 4.99 17.94
C LYS A 105 -15.30 6.08 17.45
N PRO A 106 -14.21 6.35 18.19
CA PRO A 106 -13.15 7.21 17.69
C PRO A 106 -12.57 6.65 16.37
N LEU A 107 -12.21 7.54 15.47
CA LEU A 107 -11.71 7.18 14.14
C LEU A 107 -10.20 7.35 14.06
N ALA A 108 -9.57 6.46 13.31
CA ALA A 108 -8.17 6.60 12.92
C ALA A 108 -7.97 6.25 11.45
N TYR A 109 -6.87 6.69 10.87
CA TYR A 109 -6.45 6.25 9.54
C TYR A 109 -4.99 5.81 9.55
N ILE A 110 -4.70 4.87 8.67
CA ILE A 110 -3.37 4.38 8.28
C ILE A 110 -3.29 4.37 6.76
N THR A 111 -2.10 4.25 6.19
CA THR A 111 -1.93 4.23 4.72
C THR A 111 -1.08 3.05 4.25
N GLN A 112 -1.28 2.64 3.00
CA GLN A 112 -0.35 1.81 2.25
C GLN A 112 0.97 2.58 2.06
N THR A 113 2.11 1.86 2.04
CA THR A 113 3.44 2.49 2.08
C THR A 113 3.93 3.02 0.72
N THR A 114 3.27 2.66 -0.37
CA THR A 114 3.71 2.96 -1.75
C THR A 114 2.69 3.76 -2.57
N LEU A 115 1.99 4.68 -1.91
CA LEU A 115 0.99 5.55 -2.55
C LEU A 115 1.62 6.81 -3.18
N SER A 116 0.84 7.49 -4.02
CA SER A 116 1.09 8.87 -4.41
C SER A 116 0.94 9.78 -3.19
N ILE A 117 1.95 10.62 -2.94
CA ILE A 117 1.94 11.54 -1.80
C ILE A 117 0.80 12.55 -1.94
N ASP A 118 0.63 13.11 -3.14
CA ASP A 118 -0.36 14.16 -3.37
C ASP A 118 -1.80 13.61 -3.26
N ASP A 119 -2.06 12.45 -3.90
CA ASP A 119 -3.39 11.82 -3.85
C ASP A 119 -3.75 11.39 -2.43
N THR A 120 -2.74 10.89 -1.68
CA THR A 120 -2.92 10.53 -0.28
C THR A 120 -3.20 11.74 0.58
N ALA A 121 -2.50 12.85 0.35
CA ALA A 121 -2.74 14.11 1.07
C ALA A 121 -4.16 14.65 0.83
N GLU A 122 -4.68 14.55 -0.40
CA GLU A 122 -6.07 14.94 -0.71
C GLU A 122 -7.09 14.11 0.08
N ILE A 123 -6.89 12.78 0.15
CA ILE A 123 -7.77 11.88 0.91
C ILE A 123 -7.69 12.19 2.41
N ILE A 124 -6.47 12.36 2.95
CA ILE A 124 -6.25 12.70 4.36
C ILE A 124 -6.92 14.03 4.72
N ASN A 125 -6.77 15.05 3.88
CA ASN A 125 -7.40 16.35 4.10
C ASN A 125 -8.93 16.24 4.08
N ALA A 126 -9.50 15.46 3.16
CA ALA A 126 -10.93 15.22 3.13
C ALA A 126 -11.41 14.49 4.41
N LEU A 127 -10.65 13.48 4.88
CA LEU A 127 -10.95 12.78 6.14
C LEU A 127 -10.89 13.74 7.34
N LYS A 128 -9.85 14.57 7.45
CA LYS A 128 -9.70 15.54 8.55
C LYS A 128 -10.78 16.61 8.55
N ASN A 129 -11.19 17.08 7.38
CA ASN A 129 -12.27 18.06 7.25
C ASN A 129 -13.61 17.44 7.68
N LYS A 130 -13.88 16.18 7.33
CA LYS A 130 -15.12 15.49 7.68
C LYS A 130 -15.14 14.98 9.11
N PHE A 131 -14.00 14.57 9.63
CA PHE A 131 -13.80 14.02 10.96
C PHE A 131 -12.64 14.76 11.68
N PRO A 132 -12.87 15.95 12.24
CA PRO A 132 -11.80 16.79 12.80
C PRO A 132 -10.97 16.14 13.90
N LYS A 133 -11.53 15.11 14.57
CA LYS A 133 -10.87 14.36 15.65
C LYS A 133 -10.23 13.05 15.18
N ILE A 134 -10.18 12.79 13.86
CA ILE A 134 -9.57 11.57 13.33
C ILE A 134 -8.07 11.52 13.66
N LYS A 135 -7.63 10.37 14.17
CA LYS A 135 -6.22 10.15 14.53
C LYS A 135 -5.46 9.61 13.30
N GLY A 136 -4.37 10.26 12.97
CA GLY A 136 -3.41 9.75 11.97
C GLY A 136 -2.27 8.97 12.60
N PRO A 137 -1.39 8.38 11.78
CA PRO A 137 -0.16 7.72 12.23
C PRO A 137 0.78 8.72 12.92
N ILE A 138 1.55 8.24 13.91
CA ILE A 138 2.54 9.05 14.64
C ILE A 138 3.68 9.47 13.72
N LYS A 139 4.11 8.56 12.84
CA LYS A 139 5.07 8.81 11.76
C LYS A 139 4.40 8.39 10.45
N GLU A 140 4.69 9.13 9.38
CA GLU A 140 4.15 8.83 8.06
C GLU A 140 4.34 7.35 7.68
N ASP A 141 3.31 6.77 7.07
CA ASP A 141 3.33 5.38 6.62
C ASP A 141 3.97 5.26 5.23
N ILE A 142 3.95 6.34 4.42
CA ILE A 142 4.56 6.31 3.09
C ILE A 142 6.08 6.19 3.24
N CYS A 143 6.65 5.22 2.54
CA CYS A 143 8.07 4.92 2.59
C CYS A 143 8.91 6.11 2.10
N TYR A 144 9.95 6.48 2.86
CA TYR A 144 10.87 7.56 2.47
C TYR A 144 11.48 7.34 1.07
N ALA A 145 11.73 6.09 0.68
CA ALA A 145 12.22 5.77 -0.66
C ALA A 145 11.18 6.08 -1.75
N THR A 146 9.89 5.89 -1.45
CA THR A 146 8.78 6.29 -2.32
C THR A 146 8.71 7.81 -2.41
N THR A 147 8.77 8.50 -1.28
CA THR A 147 8.77 9.97 -1.22
C THR A 147 9.92 10.58 -2.01
N ASN A 148 11.14 10.10 -1.78
CA ASN A 148 12.32 10.62 -2.46
C ASN A 148 12.27 10.41 -3.98
N ARG A 149 11.81 9.22 -4.43
CA ARG A 149 11.65 8.94 -5.86
C ARG A 149 10.61 9.83 -6.50
N GLN A 150 9.46 10.03 -5.87
CA GLN A 150 8.42 10.92 -6.39
C GLN A 150 8.89 12.36 -6.45
N SER A 151 9.61 12.85 -5.44
CA SER A 151 10.19 14.19 -5.43
C SER A 151 11.19 14.37 -6.58
N ALA A 152 12.10 13.42 -6.78
CA ALA A 152 13.06 13.45 -7.89
C ALA A 152 12.37 13.44 -9.26
N VAL A 153 11.33 12.61 -9.44
CA VAL A 153 10.54 12.59 -10.68
C VAL A 153 9.88 13.95 -10.93
N LYS A 154 9.26 14.55 -9.92
CA LYS A 154 8.62 15.87 -10.06
C LYS A 154 9.60 16.96 -10.49
N GLU A 155 10.84 16.91 -10.01
CA GLU A 155 11.86 17.88 -10.33
C GLU A 155 12.30 17.82 -11.80
N ILE A 156 12.36 16.63 -12.40
CA ILE A 156 12.92 16.43 -13.73
C ILE A 156 11.85 16.24 -14.82
N ALA A 157 10.68 15.70 -14.50
CA ALA A 157 9.71 15.30 -15.51
C ALA A 157 9.26 16.44 -16.43
N SER A 158 9.04 17.65 -15.88
CA SER A 158 8.65 18.83 -16.67
C SER A 158 9.72 19.32 -17.65
N LYS A 159 10.94 18.79 -17.54
CA LYS A 159 12.09 19.15 -18.42
C LYS A 159 12.34 18.08 -19.49
N CYS A 160 11.52 17.04 -19.55
CA CYS A 160 11.68 15.90 -20.43
C CYS A 160 10.55 15.83 -21.46
N ASP A 161 10.89 15.56 -22.73
CA ASP A 161 9.91 15.27 -23.78
C ASP A 161 9.36 13.82 -23.65
N LEU A 162 10.17 12.93 -23.07
CA LEU A 162 9.86 11.53 -22.88
C LEU A 162 10.48 11.03 -21.57
N PHE A 163 9.69 10.30 -20.76
CA PHE A 163 10.11 9.81 -19.45
C PHE A 163 9.84 8.31 -19.32
N PHE A 164 10.90 7.53 -19.11
CA PHE A 164 10.77 6.10 -18.89
C PHE A 164 10.99 5.74 -17.42
N VAL A 165 10.05 4.99 -16.88
CA VAL A 165 10.20 4.30 -15.61
C VAL A 165 10.51 2.84 -15.88
N VAL A 166 11.69 2.38 -15.53
CA VAL A 166 12.05 0.97 -15.64
C VAL A 166 11.55 0.22 -14.42
N GLY A 167 10.69 -0.77 -14.61
CA GLY A 167 10.10 -1.51 -13.50
C GLY A 167 9.05 -2.52 -13.93
N SER A 168 8.48 -3.22 -12.95
CA SER A 168 7.46 -4.22 -13.21
C SER A 168 6.05 -3.62 -13.14
N ARG A 169 5.13 -4.12 -13.98
CA ARG A 169 3.72 -3.68 -14.01
C ARG A 169 2.95 -3.98 -12.73
N ASN A 170 3.40 -4.97 -11.95
CA ASN A 170 2.83 -5.29 -10.64
C ASN A 170 3.50 -4.51 -9.49
N SER A 171 4.47 -3.64 -9.76
CA SER A 171 5.08 -2.77 -8.78
C SER A 171 4.27 -1.49 -8.62
N SER A 172 3.58 -1.33 -7.49
CA SER A 172 2.84 -0.12 -7.15
C SER A 172 3.71 1.14 -7.26
N ASN A 173 4.95 1.09 -6.73
CA ASN A 173 5.88 2.22 -6.84
C ASN A 173 6.18 2.59 -8.30
N SER A 174 6.43 1.61 -9.18
CA SER A 174 6.77 1.90 -10.58
C SER A 174 5.58 2.53 -11.33
N VAL A 175 4.38 2.01 -11.11
CA VAL A 175 3.15 2.57 -11.70
C VAL A 175 2.95 4.01 -11.21
N ARG A 176 3.10 4.26 -9.90
CA ARG A 176 2.98 5.61 -9.33
C ARG A 176 3.97 6.60 -9.91
N LEU A 177 5.22 6.20 -10.15
CA LEU A 177 6.22 7.10 -10.73
C LEU A 177 5.83 7.57 -12.14
N VAL A 178 5.21 6.70 -12.97
CA VAL A 178 4.67 7.12 -14.28
C VAL A 178 3.57 8.15 -14.12
N GLU A 179 2.64 7.93 -13.20
CA GLU A 179 1.54 8.88 -12.96
C GLU A 179 2.03 10.22 -12.42
N VAL A 180 3.01 10.18 -11.50
CA VAL A 180 3.65 11.39 -10.97
C VAL A 180 4.37 12.16 -12.08
N ALA A 181 5.08 11.47 -12.99
CA ALA A 181 5.75 12.11 -14.11
C ALA A 181 4.76 12.79 -15.07
N LYS A 182 3.64 12.14 -15.37
CA LYS A 182 2.57 12.74 -16.19
C LYS A 182 1.98 13.99 -15.53
N LYS A 183 1.61 13.88 -14.24
CA LYS A 183 1.10 15.02 -13.47
C LYS A 183 2.10 16.16 -13.35
N ALA A 184 3.40 15.87 -13.35
CA ALA A 184 4.49 16.84 -13.30
C ALA A 184 4.83 17.49 -14.65
N GLY A 185 4.12 17.13 -15.74
CA GLY A 185 4.21 17.80 -17.03
C GLY A 185 4.85 16.98 -18.16
N CYS A 186 5.28 15.74 -17.93
CA CYS A 186 5.73 14.86 -19.00
C CYS A 186 4.60 13.89 -19.41
N GLU A 187 3.72 14.29 -20.31
CA GLU A 187 2.62 13.48 -20.82
C GLU A 187 3.09 12.15 -21.41
N ASN A 188 4.27 12.14 -22.08
CA ASN A 188 4.87 10.96 -22.70
C ASN A 188 5.64 10.10 -21.68
N SER A 189 5.05 9.85 -20.50
CA SER A 189 5.66 8.99 -19.49
C SER A 189 5.16 7.56 -19.61
N GLN A 190 6.08 6.59 -19.60
CA GLN A 190 5.77 5.17 -19.82
C GLN A 190 6.51 4.26 -18.86
N LEU A 191 5.86 3.12 -18.49
CA LEU A 191 6.49 2.06 -17.74
C LEU A 191 7.12 1.06 -18.71
N MET A 192 8.42 0.82 -18.57
CA MET A 192 9.17 -0.14 -19.35
C MET A 192 9.48 -1.37 -18.50
N HIS A 193 8.98 -2.52 -18.93
CA HIS A 193 9.23 -3.79 -18.27
C HIS A 193 10.35 -4.57 -18.95
N PHE A 194 10.47 -4.45 -20.30
CA PHE A 194 11.49 -5.10 -21.11
C PHE A 194 12.17 -4.08 -22.00
N GLU A 195 13.46 -4.34 -22.31
CA GLU A 195 14.28 -3.54 -23.22
C GLU A 195 13.61 -3.29 -24.58
N LYS A 196 12.96 -4.32 -25.14
CA LYS A 196 12.26 -4.25 -26.44
C LYS A 196 11.03 -3.31 -26.45
N GLU A 197 10.57 -2.85 -25.31
CA GLU A 197 9.48 -1.89 -25.22
C GLU A 197 9.97 -0.45 -25.43
N ILE A 198 11.28 -0.21 -25.43
CA ILE A 198 11.86 1.11 -25.67
C ILE A 198 11.75 1.41 -27.17
N PRO A 199 11.02 2.49 -27.56
CA PRO A 199 10.90 2.87 -28.96
C PRO A 199 12.25 3.38 -29.48
N ILE A 200 13.01 2.51 -30.14
CA ILE A 200 14.22 2.89 -30.85
C ILE A 200 13.77 3.31 -32.25
N LYS A 201 13.87 4.61 -32.55
CA LYS A 201 13.78 5.14 -33.89
C LYS A 201 15.19 5.54 -34.35
#